data_313a693d15ef073b321d433efff7c53d
#
_entry.id   313a693d15ef073b321d433efff7c53d
#
_cell.length_a   1.000
_cell.length_b   1.000
_cell.length_c   1.000
_cell.angle_alpha   90.00
_cell.angle_beta   90.00
_cell.angle_gamma   90.00
#
_symmetry.space_group_name_H-M   'P 1'
#
loop_
_entity.id
_entity.type
_entity.pdbx_description
1 polymer ?
#
loop_
_entity_poly.entity_id
_entity_poly.type
_entity_poly.pdbx_seq_one_letter_code
_entity_poly.pdbx_strand_id
1 'polypeptide(L)'
;MYIIFFLIFLFSSDLFSKEDNVYDIISKNPNLSTFKNYLNKTGLDDVLKKKIPYDWTIYAPSNNAFEDIPKELEEFVLKDNYYSKRLFTDHILTKEILASDFTEQVTTELTVSNKPIKLYKSENLFIKDVVIVKEDIKANNGVIHIIDCIMFIQPSFQDNRLSLDQKNSFPVTSCCMQTADEVSLWTQNTKKIVY
;
A
#
# COMPACT_ATOMS: atom_id res chain seq x y z
N MET A 1 55.31 21.38 -4.12
CA MET A 1 54.75 20.03 -4.11
C MET A 1 53.35 20.12 -3.53
N TYR A 2 52.36 20.34 -4.40
CA TYR A 2 50.94 20.51 -3.99
C TYR A 2 50.27 19.15 -4.02
N ILE A 3 49.79 18.68 -2.87
CA ILE A 3 48.99 17.44 -2.75
C ILE A 3 47.54 17.85 -2.99
N ILE A 4 47.01 17.47 -4.15
CA ILE A 4 45.60 17.63 -4.47
C ILE A 4 44.84 16.49 -3.77
N PHE A 5 44.06 16.83 -2.73
CA PHE A 5 43.11 15.91 -2.11
C PHE A 5 41.90 15.79 -3.05
N PHE A 6 41.82 14.65 -3.73
CA PHE A 6 40.63 14.26 -4.50
C PHE A 6 39.57 13.76 -3.50
N LEU A 7 38.60 14.59 -3.21
CA LEU A 7 37.42 14.20 -2.44
C LEU A 7 36.55 13.33 -3.34
N ILE A 8 36.61 12.00 -3.14
CA ILE A 8 35.71 11.05 -3.79
C ILE A 8 34.36 11.21 -3.08
N PHE A 9 33.45 11.95 -3.72
CA PHE A 9 32.03 11.92 -3.38
C PHE A 9 31.50 10.54 -3.80
N LEU A 10 31.35 9.64 -2.83
CA LEU A 10 30.61 8.43 -3.01
C LEU A 10 29.14 8.80 -3.13
N PHE A 11 28.67 9.00 -4.35
CA PHE A 11 27.25 8.90 -4.65
C PHE A 11 26.84 7.47 -4.28
N SER A 12 26.09 7.32 -3.18
CA SER A 12 25.33 6.11 -2.93
C SER A 12 24.22 6.03 -3.98
N SER A 13 24.56 5.52 -5.15
CA SER A 13 23.56 5.07 -6.11
C SER A 13 22.73 4.00 -5.45
N ASP A 14 21.41 4.18 -5.45
CA ASP A 14 20.46 3.19 -4.96
C ASP A 14 20.82 1.82 -5.52
N LEU A 15 21.16 0.89 -4.64
CA LEU A 15 21.70 -0.45 -4.93
C LEU A 15 20.60 -1.42 -5.36
N PHE A 16 19.55 -0.92 -6.05
CA PHE A 16 18.52 -1.80 -6.58
C PHE A 16 18.92 -2.24 -7.98
N SER A 17 19.20 -3.54 -8.14
CA SER A 17 19.46 -4.13 -9.45
C SER A 17 18.22 -4.00 -10.32
N LYS A 18 18.41 -3.70 -11.61
CA LYS A 18 17.35 -3.71 -12.63
C LYS A 18 16.68 -5.11 -12.78
N GLU A 19 17.19 -6.11 -12.08
CA GLU A 19 16.69 -7.49 -12.05
C GLU A 19 15.75 -7.77 -10.86
N ASP A 20 15.71 -6.91 -9.83
CA ASP A 20 14.89 -7.11 -8.64
C ASP A 20 13.40 -6.93 -8.95
N ASN A 21 12.57 -7.86 -8.50
CA ASN A 21 11.11 -7.71 -8.53
C ASN A 21 10.62 -6.84 -7.35
N VAL A 22 9.34 -6.46 -7.35
CA VAL A 22 8.76 -5.60 -6.30
C VAL A 22 8.95 -6.19 -4.90
N TYR A 23 8.85 -7.52 -4.74
CA TYR A 23 9.06 -8.16 -3.44
C TYR A 23 10.53 -8.13 -3.02
N ASP A 24 11.48 -8.34 -3.93
CA ASP A 24 12.92 -8.27 -3.64
C ASP A 24 13.30 -6.89 -3.11
N ILE A 25 12.79 -5.83 -3.74
CA ILE A 25 13.01 -4.45 -3.30
C ILE A 25 12.41 -4.20 -1.92
N ILE A 26 11.16 -4.63 -1.68
CA ILE A 26 10.51 -4.53 -0.36
C ILE A 26 11.34 -5.28 0.69
N SER A 27 11.83 -6.48 0.35
CA SER A 27 12.55 -7.34 1.29
C SER A 27 13.92 -6.80 1.70
N LYS A 28 14.55 -6.02 0.82
CA LYS A 28 15.86 -5.38 1.04
C LYS A 28 15.75 -4.02 1.73
N ASN A 29 14.55 -3.43 1.77
CA ASN A 29 14.33 -2.12 2.36
C ASN A 29 14.04 -2.23 3.87
N PRO A 30 14.93 -1.76 4.76
CA PRO A 30 14.74 -1.87 6.20
C PRO A 30 13.51 -1.11 6.70
N ASN A 31 13.09 -0.04 6.00
CA ASN A 31 11.92 0.75 6.34
C ASN A 31 10.58 0.07 5.99
N LEU A 32 10.61 -1.07 5.29
CA LEU A 32 9.45 -1.85 4.89
C LEU A 32 9.42 -3.25 5.55
N SER A 33 10.24 -3.46 6.59
CA SER A 33 10.38 -4.77 7.23
C SER A 33 9.07 -5.30 7.83
N THR A 34 8.24 -4.42 8.38
CA THR A 34 6.92 -4.77 8.93
C THR A 34 5.96 -5.19 7.82
N PHE A 35 5.87 -4.42 6.75
CA PHE A 35 5.04 -4.76 5.59
C PHE A 35 5.48 -6.08 4.94
N LYS A 36 6.79 -6.28 4.74
CA LYS A 36 7.37 -7.55 4.29
C LYS A 36 6.91 -8.74 5.12
N ASN A 37 6.92 -8.61 6.45
CA ASN A 37 6.50 -9.70 7.34
C ASN A 37 5.03 -10.06 7.13
N TYR A 38 4.17 -9.08 6.89
CA TYR A 38 2.75 -9.34 6.57
C TYR A 38 2.56 -9.92 5.17
N LEU A 39 3.34 -9.51 4.16
CA LEU A 39 3.30 -10.15 2.84
C LEU A 39 3.65 -11.65 2.94
N ASN A 40 4.70 -12.00 3.70
CA ASN A 40 5.10 -13.40 3.93
C ASN A 40 4.02 -14.17 4.68
N LYS A 41 3.50 -13.60 5.76
CA LYS A 41 2.45 -14.23 6.58
C LYS A 41 1.20 -14.56 5.77
N THR A 42 0.84 -13.70 4.83
CA THR A 42 -0.39 -13.82 4.03
C THR A 42 -0.20 -14.57 2.71
N GLY A 43 1.04 -14.94 2.35
CA GLY A 43 1.39 -15.58 1.07
C GLY A 43 1.29 -14.63 -0.13
N LEU A 44 1.26 -13.32 0.10
CA LEU A 44 1.29 -12.32 -0.97
C LEU A 44 2.68 -12.19 -1.59
N ASP A 45 3.74 -12.50 -0.84
CA ASP A 45 5.12 -12.53 -1.33
C ASP A 45 5.28 -13.44 -2.55
N ASP A 46 4.70 -14.64 -2.53
CA ASP A 46 4.75 -15.58 -3.66
C ASP A 46 3.99 -15.06 -4.89
N VAL A 47 2.98 -14.24 -4.69
CA VAL A 47 2.23 -13.60 -5.78
C VAL A 47 3.07 -12.48 -6.41
N LEU A 48 3.68 -11.63 -5.58
CA LEU A 48 4.44 -10.46 -6.03
C LEU A 48 5.78 -10.79 -6.69
N LYS A 49 6.35 -11.97 -6.40
CA LYS A 49 7.53 -12.50 -7.09
C LYS A 49 7.25 -12.93 -8.52
N LYS A 50 6.00 -13.24 -8.85
CA LYS A 50 5.64 -13.75 -10.18
C LYS A 50 5.64 -12.63 -11.21
N LYS A 51 6.20 -12.94 -12.37
CA LYS A 51 5.99 -12.12 -13.56
C LYS A 51 4.63 -12.48 -14.15
N ILE A 52 3.75 -11.50 -14.20
CA ILE A 52 2.42 -11.60 -14.80
C ILE A 52 2.37 -10.72 -16.05
N PRO A 53 1.33 -10.81 -16.90
CA PRO A 53 1.20 -9.96 -18.10
C PRO A 53 1.06 -8.46 -17.80
N TYR A 54 0.95 -8.09 -16.55
CA TYR A 54 0.79 -6.71 -16.08
C TYR A 54 1.90 -6.36 -15.10
N ASP A 55 2.18 -5.07 -14.96
CA ASP A 55 3.09 -4.57 -13.94
C ASP A 55 2.31 -4.26 -12.65
N TRP A 56 2.96 -4.52 -11.51
CA TRP A 56 2.40 -4.21 -10.21
C TRP A 56 2.59 -2.74 -9.84
N THR A 57 1.61 -2.13 -9.19
CA THR A 57 1.85 -0.97 -8.33
C THR A 57 1.60 -1.36 -6.89
N ILE A 58 2.59 -1.15 -6.04
CA ILE A 58 2.53 -1.46 -4.62
C ILE A 58 2.58 -0.16 -3.83
N TYR A 59 1.54 0.11 -3.05
CA TYR A 59 1.53 1.16 -2.05
C TYR A 59 1.96 0.56 -0.72
N ALA A 60 3.26 0.66 -0.42
CA ALA A 60 3.90 -0.03 0.70
C ALA A 60 3.89 0.84 1.95
N PRO A 61 3.14 0.47 3.02
CA PRO A 61 3.20 1.19 4.29
C PRO A 61 4.60 1.09 4.90
N SER A 62 5.17 2.24 5.31
CA SER A 62 6.43 2.28 6.04
C SER A 62 6.30 1.62 7.41
N ASN A 63 7.42 1.32 8.08
CA ASN A 63 7.36 0.81 9.46
C ASN A 63 6.61 1.76 10.39
N ASN A 64 6.82 3.08 10.21
CA ASN A 64 6.13 4.10 11.03
C ASN A 64 4.61 4.05 10.87
N ALA A 65 4.11 3.64 9.68
CA ALA A 65 2.68 3.47 9.45
C ALA A 65 2.02 2.42 10.36
N PHE A 66 2.81 1.59 11.04
CA PHE A 66 2.35 0.57 11.98
C PHE A 66 2.56 0.94 13.45
N GLU A 67 3.19 2.07 13.78
CA GLU A 67 3.57 2.40 15.16
C GLU A 67 2.37 2.84 16.01
N ASP A 68 1.48 3.64 15.43
CA ASP A 68 0.36 4.27 16.14
C ASP A 68 -1.01 3.65 15.79
N ILE A 69 -1.03 2.36 15.48
CA ILE A 69 -2.29 1.66 15.18
C ILE A 69 -3.03 1.24 16.46
N PRO A 70 -4.39 1.24 16.47
CA PRO A 70 -5.17 0.71 17.57
C PRO A 70 -4.81 -0.76 17.87
N LYS A 71 -4.81 -1.14 19.16
CA LYS A 71 -4.57 -2.53 19.56
C LYS A 71 -5.55 -3.51 18.92
N GLU A 72 -6.78 -3.09 18.75
CA GLU A 72 -7.83 -3.86 18.09
C GLU A 72 -7.50 -4.15 16.65
N LEU A 73 -6.85 -3.21 15.94
CA LEU A 73 -6.35 -3.43 14.58
C LEU A 73 -5.28 -4.51 14.55
N GLU A 74 -4.31 -4.43 15.47
CA GLU A 74 -3.27 -5.45 15.58
C GLU A 74 -3.86 -6.82 15.95
N GLU A 75 -4.74 -6.89 16.93
CA GLU A 75 -5.26 -8.13 17.48
C GLU A 75 -6.27 -8.82 16.56
N PHE A 76 -7.19 -8.08 15.97
CA PHE A 76 -8.32 -8.65 15.22
C PHE A 76 -8.13 -8.64 13.70
N VAL A 77 -7.24 -7.82 13.18
CA VAL A 77 -7.01 -7.71 11.74
C VAL A 77 -5.62 -8.22 11.37
N LEU A 78 -4.58 -7.63 11.94
CA LEU A 78 -3.21 -7.96 11.52
C LEU A 78 -2.75 -9.34 11.99
N LYS A 79 -3.24 -9.86 13.12
CA LYS A 79 -2.94 -11.24 13.58
C LYS A 79 -3.72 -12.30 12.81
N ASP A 80 -4.89 -11.99 12.30
CA ASP A 80 -5.70 -12.90 11.50
C ASP A 80 -5.25 -12.92 10.04
N ASN A 81 -4.99 -14.12 9.49
CA ASN A 81 -4.50 -14.26 8.12
C ASN A 81 -5.51 -13.83 7.06
N TYR A 82 -6.78 -14.08 7.28
CA TYR A 82 -7.83 -13.72 6.32
C TYR A 82 -7.95 -12.21 6.22
N TYR A 83 -8.10 -11.52 7.37
CA TYR A 83 -8.27 -10.07 7.40
C TYR A 83 -7.00 -9.35 6.96
N SER A 84 -5.82 -9.79 7.40
CA SER A 84 -4.56 -9.18 7.00
C SER A 84 -4.30 -9.34 5.50
N LYS A 85 -4.61 -10.52 4.91
CA LYS A 85 -4.53 -10.70 3.47
C LYS A 85 -5.47 -9.76 2.72
N ARG A 86 -6.72 -9.62 3.19
CA ARG A 86 -7.70 -8.70 2.60
C ARG A 86 -7.24 -7.26 2.66
N LEU A 87 -6.71 -6.84 3.80
CA LEU A 87 -6.17 -5.50 4.00
C LEU A 87 -5.04 -5.21 3.02
N PHE A 88 -4.06 -6.11 2.91
CA PHE A 88 -2.89 -5.84 2.08
C PHE A 88 -3.13 -6.04 0.58
N THR A 89 -4.15 -6.79 0.15
CA THR A 89 -4.57 -6.78 -1.25
C THR A 89 -5.16 -5.44 -1.69
N ASP A 90 -5.62 -4.61 -0.76
CA ASP A 90 -6.06 -3.24 -1.05
C ASP A 90 -4.90 -2.28 -1.37
N HIS A 91 -3.65 -2.66 -1.07
CA HIS A 91 -2.43 -1.90 -1.35
C HIS A 91 -1.77 -2.26 -2.69
N ILE A 92 -2.40 -3.13 -3.48
CA ILE A 92 -1.81 -3.71 -4.69
C ILE A 92 -2.73 -3.44 -5.89
N LEU A 93 -2.16 -2.97 -7.00
CA LEU A 93 -2.82 -2.82 -8.29
C LEU A 93 -2.11 -3.69 -9.34
N THR A 94 -2.86 -4.13 -10.34
CA THR A 94 -2.35 -4.87 -11.53
C THR A 94 -2.17 -3.93 -12.72
N LYS A 95 -1.61 -2.76 -12.48
CA LYS A 95 -1.33 -1.70 -13.45
C LYS A 95 -0.16 -0.87 -12.94
N GLU A 96 0.79 -0.50 -13.79
CA GLU A 96 1.81 0.47 -13.42
C GLU A 96 1.21 1.86 -13.32
N ILE A 97 1.43 2.52 -12.18
CA ILE A 97 1.04 3.91 -11.93
C ILE A 97 2.30 4.64 -11.44
N LEU A 98 2.78 5.59 -12.21
CA LEU A 98 3.93 6.41 -11.87
C LEU A 98 3.50 7.74 -11.24
N ALA A 99 4.43 8.44 -10.58
CA ALA A 99 4.18 9.78 -10.05
C ALA A 99 3.69 10.77 -11.12
N SER A 100 4.12 10.58 -12.37
CA SER A 100 3.68 11.38 -13.52
C SER A 100 2.21 11.18 -13.91
N ASP A 101 1.58 10.08 -13.50
CA ASP A 101 0.18 9.78 -13.78
C ASP A 101 -0.78 10.48 -12.81
N PHE A 102 -0.25 11.02 -11.71
CA PHE A 102 -1.03 11.81 -10.77
C PHE A 102 -1.22 13.24 -11.29
N THR A 103 -2.45 13.68 -11.35
CA THR A 103 -2.84 15.02 -11.77
C THR A 103 -3.69 15.70 -10.70
N GLU A 104 -3.94 17.00 -10.85
CA GLU A 104 -4.89 17.71 -9.98
C GLU A 104 -6.32 17.17 -10.11
N GLN A 105 -6.64 16.58 -11.26
CA GLN A 105 -7.91 15.90 -11.46
C GLN A 105 -7.88 14.53 -10.76
N VAL A 106 -8.91 14.26 -9.96
CA VAL A 106 -9.06 12.98 -9.28
C VAL A 106 -9.30 11.86 -10.29
N THR A 107 -8.45 10.86 -10.31
CA THR A 107 -8.62 9.61 -11.06
C THR A 107 -9.04 8.48 -10.12
N THR A 108 -9.64 7.42 -10.67
CA THR A 108 -10.05 6.24 -9.89
C THR A 108 -9.45 5.00 -10.51
N GLU A 109 -8.73 4.22 -9.68
CA GLU A 109 -8.15 2.94 -10.05
C GLU A 109 -8.71 1.82 -9.15
N LEU A 110 -8.60 0.57 -9.61
CA LEU A 110 -9.08 -0.58 -8.86
C LEU A 110 -7.91 -1.36 -8.25
N THR A 111 -8.04 -1.70 -6.98
CA THR A 111 -7.10 -2.59 -6.30
C THR A 111 -7.30 -4.05 -6.73
N VAL A 112 -6.36 -4.93 -6.36
CA VAL A 112 -6.48 -6.39 -6.58
C VAL A 112 -7.76 -6.96 -5.95
N SER A 113 -8.24 -6.38 -4.85
CA SER A 113 -9.52 -6.77 -4.24
C SER A 113 -10.75 -6.12 -4.90
N ASN A 114 -10.58 -5.50 -6.07
CA ASN A 114 -11.62 -4.81 -6.84
C ASN A 114 -12.31 -3.66 -6.09
N LYS A 115 -11.58 -2.97 -5.23
CA LYS A 115 -12.05 -1.78 -4.54
C LYS A 115 -11.51 -0.50 -5.19
N PRO A 116 -12.33 0.53 -5.38
CA PRO A 116 -11.88 1.78 -5.98
C PRO A 116 -11.02 2.60 -5.01
N ILE A 117 -9.91 3.11 -5.52
CA ILE A 117 -9.09 4.12 -4.85
C ILE A 117 -9.01 5.38 -5.70
N LYS A 118 -8.93 6.51 -5.06
CA LYS A 118 -8.78 7.81 -5.72
C LYS A 118 -7.33 8.25 -5.67
N LEU A 119 -6.81 8.66 -6.81
CA LEU A 119 -5.46 9.17 -6.98
C LEU A 119 -5.53 10.63 -7.41
N TYR A 120 -4.76 11.50 -6.80
CA TYR A 120 -4.67 12.90 -7.20
C TYR A 120 -3.37 13.53 -6.70
N LYS A 121 -3.02 14.66 -7.30
CA LYS A 121 -1.90 15.51 -6.93
C LYS A 121 -2.41 16.85 -6.39
N SER A 122 -1.83 17.27 -5.26
CA SER A 122 -1.92 18.62 -4.73
C SER A 122 -0.48 19.09 -4.44
N GLU A 123 -0.16 19.51 -3.24
CA GLU A 123 1.23 19.74 -2.82
C GLU A 123 2.05 18.45 -2.81
N ASN A 124 1.38 17.32 -2.50
CA ASN A 124 1.92 15.97 -2.52
C ASN A 124 1.09 15.08 -3.44
N LEU A 125 1.56 13.84 -3.65
CA LEU A 125 0.79 12.79 -4.29
C LEU A 125 -0.05 12.06 -3.25
N PHE A 126 -1.32 11.87 -3.54
CA PHE A 126 -2.29 11.28 -2.63
C PHE A 126 -2.96 10.04 -3.21
N ILE A 127 -3.11 9.03 -2.37
CA ILE A 127 -3.99 7.89 -2.59
C ILE A 127 -5.10 7.98 -1.57
N LYS A 128 -6.33 8.33 -2.01
CA LYS A 128 -7.39 8.80 -1.12
C LYS A 128 -6.91 10.04 -0.35
N ASP A 129 -6.63 9.87 0.93
CA ASP A 129 -6.10 10.86 1.87
C ASP A 129 -4.72 10.48 2.41
N VAL A 130 -4.13 9.40 1.88
CA VAL A 130 -2.80 8.92 2.26
C VAL A 130 -1.73 9.58 1.41
N VAL A 131 -0.68 10.09 2.04
CA VAL A 131 0.44 10.74 1.36
C VAL A 131 1.45 9.68 0.87
N ILE A 132 1.92 9.85 -0.37
CA ILE A 132 3.10 9.12 -0.87
C ILE A 132 4.34 9.86 -0.38
N VAL A 133 5.12 9.20 0.47
CA VAL A 133 6.36 9.78 1.05
C VAL A 133 7.60 9.45 0.24
N LYS A 134 7.56 8.41 -0.57
CA LYS A 134 8.60 8.10 -1.57
C LYS A 134 7.95 7.45 -2.78
N GLU A 135 8.18 8.05 -3.94
CA GLU A 135 7.59 7.65 -5.21
C GLU A 135 8.55 6.88 -6.11
N ASP A 136 8.00 6.16 -7.10
CA ASP A 136 8.68 5.59 -8.27
C ASP A 136 9.89 4.72 -7.98
N ILE A 137 9.83 3.86 -6.95
CA ILE A 137 10.85 2.83 -6.75
C ILE A 137 10.59 1.71 -7.75
N LYS A 138 11.35 1.70 -8.86
CA LYS A 138 11.13 0.80 -9.99
C LYS A 138 11.68 -0.59 -9.74
N ALA A 139 10.92 -1.60 -10.16
CA ALA A 139 11.27 -3.01 -10.18
C ALA A 139 11.14 -3.59 -11.61
N ASN A 140 11.58 -4.83 -11.81
CA ASN A 140 11.47 -5.49 -13.12
C ASN A 140 10.04 -5.94 -13.47
N ASN A 141 9.12 -5.93 -12.52
CA ASN A 141 7.72 -6.34 -12.66
C ASN A 141 6.74 -5.31 -12.06
N GLY A 142 7.15 -4.05 -11.87
CA GLY A 142 6.26 -3.00 -11.37
C GLY A 142 6.97 -1.86 -10.67
N VAL A 143 6.19 -1.08 -9.91
CA VAL A 143 6.63 0.10 -9.16
C VAL A 143 6.13 0.04 -7.72
N ILE A 144 6.90 0.63 -6.81
CA ILE A 144 6.56 0.74 -5.39
C ILE A 144 6.52 2.21 -5.01
N HIS A 145 5.46 2.61 -4.31
CA HIS A 145 5.37 3.88 -3.63
C HIS A 145 5.29 3.62 -2.13
N ILE A 146 6.15 4.27 -1.35
CA ILE A 146 6.08 4.18 0.11
C ILE A 146 5.05 5.19 0.60
N ILE A 147 4.17 4.75 1.47
CA ILE A 147 3.13 5.54 2.10
C ILE A 147 3.33 5.59 3.61
N ASP A 148 2.84 6.66 4.24
CA ASP A 148 2.99 6.91 5.67
C ASP A 148 1.88 6.27 6.52
N CYS A 149 0.99 5.53 5.89
CA CYS A 149 -0.20 5.01 6.56
C CYS A 149 -0.71 3.71 5.93
N ILE A 150 -1.43 2.88 6.71
CA ILE A 150 -2.10 1.68 6.21
C ILE A 150 -3.44 2.10 5.59
N MET A 151 -3.63 1.77 4.31
CA MET A 151 -4.88 2.11 3.62
C MET A 151 -6.03 1.18 4.05
N PHE A 152 -7.14 1.79 4.46
CA PHE A 152 -8.41 1.09 4.67
C PHE A 152 -9.40 1.51 3.59
N ILE A 153 -9.68 0.60 2.66
CA ILE A 153 -10.56 0.90 1.55
C ILE A 153 -11.96 0.39 1.85
N GLN A 154 -12.93 1.26 1.66
CA GLN A 154 -14.34 0.94 1.83
C GLN A 154 -14.82 -0.02 0.72
N PRO A 155 -15.83 -0.86 0.97
CA PRO A 155 -16.49 -1.63 -0.05
C PRO A 155 -17.03 -0.72 -1.18
N SER A 156 -17.01 -1.23 -2.41
CA SER A 156 -17.51 -0.51 -3.55
C SER A 156 -18.99 -0.15 -3.37
N PHE A 157 -19.39 1.08 -3.79
CA PHE A 157 -20.80 1.45 -3.91
C PHE A 157 -21.58 0.53 -4.85
N GLN A 158 -20.90 -0.15 -5.76
CA GLN A 158 -21.50 -1.11 -6.68
C GLN A 158 -21.72 -2.50 -6.06
N ASP A 159 -21.22 -2.75 -4.85
CA ASP A 159 -21.41 -4.04 -4.17
C ASP A 159 -22.86 -4.19 -3.70
N ASN A 160 -23.60 -5.02 -4.43
CA ASN A 160 -25.04 -5.26 -4.19
C ASN A 160 -25.32 -6.07 -2.92
N ARG A 161 -24.31 -6.61 -2.24
CA ARG A 161 -24.45 -7.35 -0.97
C ARG A 161 -24.62 -6.41 0.22
N LEU A 162 -24.31 -5.13 0.07
CA LEU A 162 -24.45 -4.11 1.10
C LEU A 162 -25.64 -3.21 0.80
N SER A 163 -26.45 -2.91 1.82
CA SER A 163 -27.50 -1.91 1.71
C SER A 163 -26.92 -0.51 1.50
N LEU A 164 -27.72 0.41 0.98
CA LEU A 164 -27.30 1.80 0.77
C LEU A 164 -26.88 2.46 2.11
N ASP A 165 -27.62 2.17 3.19
CA ASP A 165 -27.31 2.68 4.52
C ASP A 165 -25.95 2.15 5.03
N GLN A 166 -25.65 0.87 4.79
CA GLN A 166 -24.35 0.30 5.11
C GLN A 166 -23.23 0.94 4.30
N LYS A 167 -23.43 1.21 3.01
CA LYS A 167 -22.45 1.90 2.18
C LYS A 167 -22.22 3.34 2.65
N ASN A 168 -23.27 4.03 3.08
CA ASN A 168 -23.19 5.40 3.58
C ASN A 168 -22.62 5.50 4.98
N SER A 169 -22.78 4.44 5.81
CA SER A 169 -22.26 4.39 7.17
C SER A 169 -20.78 4.04 7.28
N PHE A 170 -20.16 3.65 6.18
CA PHE A 170 -18.71 3.51 6.17
C PHE A 170 -18.08 4.89 6.37
N PRO A 171 -17.34 5.10 7.44
CA PRO A 171 -16.59 6.33 7.58
C PRO A 171 -15.67 6.47 6.36
N VAL A 172 -15.62 7.65 5.76
CA VAL A 172 -14.54 8.01 4.85
C VAL A 172 -13.31 8.03 5.71
N THR A 173 -12.75 6.85 5.96
CA THR A 173 -11.62 6.75 6.82
C THR A 173 -10.44 7.32 6.07
N SER A 174 -9.93 8.35 6.65
CA SER A 174 -8.57 8.77 6.51
C SER A 174 -7.62 7.58 6.73
N CYS A 175 -6.47 7.81 6.41
CA CYS A 175 -5.24 7.11 6.46
C CYS A 175 -5.21 5.88 7.36
N CYS A 176 -5.41 5.97 8.65
CA CYS A 176 -5.39 4.84 9.56
C CYS A 176 -6.69 4.77 10.37
N MET A 177 -7.16 3.57 10.66
CA MET A 177 -8.15 3.42 11.71
C MET A 177 -7.54 3.88 13.02
N GLN A 178 -8.20 4.82 13.69
CA GLN A 178 -7.68 5.43 14.90
C GLN A 178 -8.43 4.95 16.16
N THR A 179 -9.58 4.30 16.00
CA THR A 179 -10.44 3.89 17.09
C THR A 179 -10.83 2.41 17.00
N ALA A 180 -11.13 1.82 18.17
CA ALA A 180 -11.66 0.46 18.27
C ALA A 180 -12.98 0.28 17.50
N ASP A 181 -13.84 1.30 17.50
CA ASP A 181 -15.12 1.27 16.80
C ASP A 181 -14.94 1.20 15.27
N GLU A 182 -13.98 1.93 14.72
CA GLU A 182 -13.64 1.87 13.30
C GLU A 182 -13.12 0.49 12.91
N VAL A 183 -12.24 -0.12 13.72
CA VAL A 183 -11.72 -1.48 13.50
C VAL A 183 -12.87 -2.49 13.54
N SER A 184 -13.76 -2.39 14.53
CA SER A 184 -14.93 -3.26 14.70
C SER A 184 -15.86 -3.16 13.48
N LEU A 185 -16.16 -1.95 13.03
CA LEU A 185 -17.01 -1.70 11.87
C LEU A 185 -16.41 -2.26 10.59
N TRP A 186 -15.12 -2.01 10.33
CA TRP A 186 -14.42 -2.56 9.18
C TRP A 186 -14.42 -4.09 9.19
N THR A 187 -14.14 -4.71 10.33
CA THR A 187 -14.11 -6.17 10.50
C THR A 187 -15.49 -6.80 10.23
N GLN A 188 -16.55 -6.23 10.79
CA GLN A 188 -17.91 -6.70 10.57
C GLN A 188 -18.34 -6.61 9.10
N ASN A 189 -17.97 -5.52 8.44
CA ASN A 189 -18.30 -5.31 7.04
C ASN A 189 -17.48 -6.19 6.11
N THR A 190 -16.21 -6.43 6.44
CA THR A 190 -15.36 -7.36 5.68
C THR A 190 -15.86 -8.79 5.76
N LYS A 191 -16.40 -9.23 6.91
CA LYS A 191 -17.06 -10.56 7.04
C LYS A 191 -18.25 -10.74 6.12
N LYS A 192 -19.02 -9.70 5.86
CA LYS A 192 -20.22 -9.76 5.01
C LYS A 192 -19.88 -9.88 3.52
N ILE A 193 -18.66 -9.54 3.14
CA ILE A 193 -18.17 -9.64 1.76
C ILE A 193 -17.57 -11.04 1.58
N VAL A 194 -18.41 -12.05 1.39
CA VAL A 194 -17.98 -13.37 0.93
C VAL A 194 -17.82 -13.26 -0.58
N TYR A 195 -16.59 -13.50 -1.07
CA TYR A 195 -16.29 -13.57 -2.50
C TYR A 195 -16.52 -14.98 -3.02
#